data_76ed2410363b257c2c5e956e48623879
#
_entry.id   76ed2410363b257c2c5e956e48623879
#
_cell.length_a   1.000
_cell.length_b   1.000
_cell.length_c   1.000
_cell.angle_alpha   90.00
_cell.angle_beta   90.00
_cell.angle_gamma   90.00
#
_symmetry.space_group_name_H-M   'P 1'
#
loop_
_entity.id
_entity.type
_entity.pdbx_description
1 polymer ?
#
loop_
_entity_poly.entity_id
_entity_poly.type
_entity_poly.pdbx_seq_one_letter_code
_entity_poly.pdbx_strand_id
1 'polypeptide(L)'
;MQRADVYLSRAGWFSSRERAQNAIAEGAVTVDGEVVKKSSKQIDETVGHDVRIGSGVCLYASRGGLKLESAVERFGLADEIKGAYCVDIGASTGGFTDCLLTYGAAHVWAVDCGSGQIVPRLRADDRVTVIENFNARRLGPDDVGGVHRIVTMDVSFISQTLIYPNVRSVLARGGALISLIKPQFECGRQALGKNGIVRDSRVRSAAIEKCRQAAALERMTMMGAVESPIRGGDGNIEYTALFRSV
;
A
#
# COMPACT_ATOMS: atom_id res chain seq x y z
N MET A 1 -12.04 27.53 20.09
CA MET A 1 -12.35 27.52 18.65
C MET A 1 -11.10 27.23 17.84
N GLN A 2 -11.09 26.20 17.04
CA GLN A 2 -9.97 25.78 16.22
C GLN A 2 -10.47 25.41 14.81
N ARG A 3 -9.64 25.60 13.79
CA ARG A 3 -9.98 25.15 12.42
C ARG A 3 -10.21 23.64 12.39
N ALA A 4 -11.18 23.17 11.63
CA ALA A 4 -11.54 21.76 11.51
C ALA A 4 -10.36 20.87 11.12
N ASP A 5 -9.55 21.30 10.13
CA ASP A 5 -8.36 20.56 9.71
C ASP A 5 -7.32 20.40 10.82
N VAL A 6 -7.16 21.39 11.68
CA VAL A 6 -6.25 21.37 12.82
C VAL A 6 -6.82 20.52 13.95
N TYR A 7 -8.11 20.72 14.29
CA TYR A 7 -8.81 19.94 15.31
C TYR A 7 -8.74 18.44 15.01
N LEU A 8 -9.16 18.05 13.81
CA LEU A 8 -9.22 16.64 13.39
C LEU A 8 -7.84 15.95 13.39
N SER A 9 -6.77 16.68 13.01
CA SER A 9 -5.44 16.11 13.06
C SER A 9 -4.89 16.01 14.48
N ARG A 10 -5.15 17.00 15.35
CA ARG A 10 -4.71 16.97 16.77
C ARG A 10 -5.48 15.94 17.59
N ALA A 11 -6.76 15.75 17.30
CA ALA A 11 -7.61 14.76 17.97
C ALA A 11 -7.34 13.32 17.48
N GLY A 12 -6.38 13.12 16.54
CA GLY A 12 -5.99 11.79 16.08
C GLY A 12 -6.88 11.16 15.01
N TRP A 13 -7.92 11.87 14.51
CA TRP A 13 -8.78 11.40 13.43
C TRP A 13 -8.04 11.28 12.10
N PHE A 14 -7.02 12.10 11.90
CA PHE A 14 -6.13 12.06 10.73
C PHE A 14 -4.68 12.21 11.16
N SER A 15 -3.79 11.49 10.52
CA SER A 15 -2.35 11.52 10.81
C SER A 15 -1.66 12.82 10.35
N SER A 16 -2.35 13.67 9.57
CA SER A 16 -1.86 14.99 9.19
C SER A 16 -3.02 15.94 8.89
N ARG A 17 -2.72 17.24 8.99
CA ARG A 17 -3.65 18.32 8.64
C ARG A 17 -4.06 18.29 7.16
N GLU A 18 -3.14 17.94 6.27
CA GLU A 18 -3.40 17.80 4.83
C GLU A 18 -4.43 16.70 4.55
N ARG A 19 -4.34 15.57 5.25
CA ARG A 19 -5.33 14.49 5.14
C ARG A 19 -6.71 14.91 5.60
N ALA A 20 -6.78 15.65 6.71
CA ALA A 20 -8.04 16.21 7.17
C ALA A 20 -8.63 17.17 6.12
N GLN A 21 -7.81 18.00 5.47
CA GLN A 21 -8.23 18.88 4.40
C GLN A 21 -8.78 18.13 3.19
N ASN A 22 -8.09 17.07 2.75
CA ASN A 22 -8.52 16.25 1.63
C ASN A 22 -9.85 15.54 1.93
N ALA A 23 -9.98 14.92 3.10
CA ALA A 23 -11.21 14.27 3.53
C ALA A 23 -12.38 15.26 3.64
N ILE A 24 -12.13 16.47 4.12
CA ILE A 24 -13.13 17.54 4.16
C ILE A 24 -13.53 17.98 2.75
N ALA A 25 -12.57 18.13 1.83
CA ALA A 25 -12.84 18.52 0.44
C ALA A 25 -13.68 17.44 -0.30
N GLU A 26 -13.48 16.18 0.03
CA GLU A 26 -14.29 15.04 -0.46
C GLU A 26 -15.67 14.95 0.20
N GLY A 27 -15.98 15.82 1.17
CA GLY A 27 -17.25 15.81 1.90
C GLY A 27 -17.43 14.60 2.84
N ALA A 28 -16.35 13.94 3.18
CA ALA A 28 -16.35 12.68 3.91
C ALA A 28 -16.25 12.83 5.43
N VAL A 29 -16.20 14.06 5.94
CA VAL A 29 -16.15 14.33 7.39
C VAL A 29 -17.43 14.94 7.88
N THR A 30 -18.05 14.36 8.90
CA THR A 30 -19.14 14.95 9.65
C THR A 30 -18.72 15.21 11.09
N VAL A 31 -19.17 16.32 11.64
CA VAL A 31 -19.02 16.67 13.05
C VAL A 31 -20.40 17.02 13.58
N ASP A 32 -20.85 16.31 14.61
CA ASP A 32 -22.19 16.44 15.22
C ASP A 32 -23.33 16.28 14.20
N GLY A 33 -23.15 15.35 13.23
CA GLY A 33 -24.12 15.08 12.17
C GLY A 33 -24.08 16.05 10.99
N GLU A 34 -23.29 17.12 11.03
CA GLU A 34 -23.14 18.07 9.92
C GLU A 34 -21.89 17.80 9.09
N VAL A 35 -22.04 17.76 7.75
CA VAL A 35 -20.87 17.65 6.84
C VAL A 35 -19.99 18.88 6.94
N VAL A 36 -18.73 18.67 7.24
CA VAL A 36 -17.72 19.74 7.24
C VAL A 36 -17.31 20.05 5.81
N LYS A 37 -17.76 21.19 5.25
CA LYS A 37 -17.52 21.58 3.85
C LYS A 37 -16.25 22.41 3.64
N LYS A 38 -15.67 22.95 4.70
CA LYS A 38 -14.47 23.83 4.63
C LYS A 38 -13.51 23.46 5.74
N SER A 39 -12.25 23.28 5.42
CA SER A 39 -11.17 23.00 6.38
C SER A 39 -10.98 24.13 7.40
N SER A 40 -11.44 25.33 7.07
CA SER A 40 -11.41 26.50 7.94
C SER A 40 -12.61 26.63 8.88
N LYS A 41 -13.63 25.72 8.82
CA LYS A 41 -14.76 25.69 9.76
C LYS A 41 -14.21 25.66 11.18
N GLN A 42 -14.72 26.54 12.04
CA GLN A 42 -14.33 26.61 13.44
C GLN A 42 -15.04 25.53 14.25
N ILE A 43 -14.30 24.78 15.03
CA ILE A 43 -14.80 23.74 15.95
C ILE A 43 -14.39 24.14 17.35
N ASP A 44 -15.29 23.98 18.31
CA ASP A 44 -15.01 24.25 19.72
C ASP A 44 -14.28 23.05 20.36
N GLU A 45 -12.97 23.17 20.51
CA GLU A 45 -12.14 22.10 21.07
C GLU A 45 -12.37 21.83 22.57
N THR A 46 -13.16 22.67 23.25
CA THR A 46 -13.46 22.52 24.69
C THR A 46 -14.60 21.57 24.99
N VAL A 47 -15.36 21.16 23.96
CA VAL A 47 -16.48 20.21 24.06
C VAL A 47 -16.21 18.96 23.25
N GLY A 48 -16.76 17.82 23.66
CA GLY A 48 -16.69 16.58 22.89
C GLY A 48 -17.60 16.65 21.66
N HIS A 49 -17.10 16.20 20.51
CA HIS A 49 -17.84 16.15 19.25
C HIS A 49 -18.02 14.72 18.75
N ASP A 50 -19.19 14.41 18.18
CA ASP A 50 -19.40 13.18 17.40
C ASP A 50 -18.79 13.37 16.01
N VAL A 51 -17.57 12.88 15.83
CA VAL A 51 -16.88 12.94 14.54
C VAL A 51 -17.09 11.62 13.82
N ARG A 52 -17.54 11.68 12.56
CA ARG A 52 -17.65 10.50 11.69
C ARG A 52 -16.93 10.76 10.39
N ILE A 53 -16.17 9.75 9.97
CA ILE A 53 -15.45 9.76 8.69
C ILE A 53 -16.16 8.76 7.78
N GLY A 54 -16.59 9.24 6.61
CA GLY A 54 -17.29 8.41 5.62
C GLY A 54 -16.44 7.25 5.13
N SER A 55 -17.05 6.12 4.83
CA SER A 55 -16.41 4.97 4.21
C SER A 55 -15.84 5.39 2.85
N GLY A 56 -14.53 5.23 2.66
CA GLY A 56 -13.82 5.56 1.41
C GLY A 56 -12.77 6.65 1.54
N VAL A 57 -12.66 7.32 2.68
CA VAL A 57 -11.54 8.24 2.94
C VAL A 57 -10.25 7.44 3.05
N CYS A 58 -9.31 7.74 2.18
CA CYS A 58 -8.00 7.14 2.25
C CYS A 58 -7.21 7.73 3.42
N LEU A 59 -7.12 7.00 4.53
CA LEU A 59 -6.34 7.38 5.71
C LEU A 59 -4.82 7.26 5.48
N TYR A 60 -4.39 6.70 4.34
CA TYR A 60 -3.00 6.47 3.96
C TYR A 60 -2.47 7.53 2.99
N ALA A 61 -1.17 7.55 2.74
CA ALA A 61 -0.51 8.45 1.80
C ALA A 61 -1.11 8.38 0.38
N SER A 62 -1.69 7.24 0.02
CA SER A 62 -2.47 7.05 -1.19
C SER A 62 -3.46 5.90 -1.03
N ARG A 63 -4.39 5.75 -2.01
CA ARG A 63 -5.33 4.62 -2.08
C ARG A 63 -4.66 3.24 -2.08
N GLY A 64 -3.37 3.17 -2.40
CA GLY A 64 -2.58 1.94 -2.27
C GLY A 64 -2.66 1.35 -0.87
N GLY A 65 -2.61 2.17 0.18
CA GLY A 65 -2.72 1.71 1.56
C GLY A 65 -3.99 0.90 1.86
N LEU A 66 -5.14 1.28 1.28
CA LEU A 66 -6.40 0.52 1.43
C LEU A 66 -6.32 -0.89 0.80
N LYS A 67 -5.51 -1.04 -0.27
CA LYS A 67 -5.29 -2.35 -0.90
C LYS A 67 -4.48 -3.28 0.02
N LEU A 68 -3.43 -2.75 0.64
CA LEU A 68 -2.62 -3.50 1.60
C LEU A 68 -3.41 -3.79 2.87
N GLU A 69 -4.15 -2.82 3.41
CA GLU A 69 -5.02 -2.99 4.58
C GLU A 69 -5.97 -4.17 4.40
N SER A 70 -6.71 -4.19 3.27
CA SER A 70 -7.61 -5.30 2.94
C SER A 70 -6.90 -6.66 2.91
N ALA A 71 -5.65 -6.71 2.43
CA ALA A 71 -4.86 -7.94 2.44
C ALA A 71 -4.40 -8.32 3.85
N VAL A 72 -3.97 -7.36 4.65
CA VAL A 72 -3.56 -7.59 6.05
C VAL A 72 -4.72 -8.18 6.85
N GLU A 73 -5.91 -7.61 6.71
CA GLU A 73 -7.13 -8.11 7.37
C GLU A 73 -7.52 -9.50 6.86
N ARG A 74 -7.57 -9.66 5.53
CA ARG A 74 -8.01 -10.91 4.90
C ARG A 74 -7.12 -12.10 5.21
N PHE A 75 -5.81 -11.88 5.31
CA PHE A 75 -4.81 -12.91 5.58
C PHE A 75 -4.37 -12.98 7.04
N GLY A 76 -4.88 -12.11 7.91
CA GLY A 76 -4.58 -12.11 9.35
C GLY A 76 -3.13 -11.75 9.67
N LEU A 77 -2.54 -10.75 9.00
CA LEU A 77 -1.11 -10.45 9.07
C LEU A 77 -0.76 -9.35 10.11
N ALA A 78 -1.74 -8.79 10.79
CA ALA A 78 -1.53 -7.65 11.70
C ALA A 78 -0.47 -7.92 12.77
N ASP A 79 -0.52 -9.09 13.42
CA ASP A 79 0.44 -9.48 14.46
C ASP A 79 1.85 -9.75 13.90
N GLU A 80 1.96 -10.18 12.64
CA GLU A 80 3.26 -10.39 11.99
C GLU A 80 3.93 -9.08 11.57
N ILE A 81 3.14 -8.05 11.26
CA ILE A 81 3.63 -6.71 10.88
C ILE A 81 4.05 -5.93 12.14
N LYS A 82 3.35 -6.11 13.24
CA LYS A 82 3.64 -5.39 14.49
C LYS A 82 5.07 -5.66 14.98
N GLY A 83 5.86 -4.60 15.08
CA GLY A 83 7.27 -4.67 15.47
C GLY A 83 8.21 -5.24 14.40
N ALA A 84 7.70 -5.57 13.20
CA ALA A 84 8.52 -6.09 12.12
C ALA A 84 9.33 -5.01 11.41
N TYR A 85 10.47 -5.42 10.87
CA TYR A 85 11.24 -4.70 9.88
C TYR A 85 10.76 -5.13 8.49
N CYS A 86 10.31 -4.17 7.66
CA CYS A 86 9.61 -4.43 6.41
C CYS A 86 10.34 -3.80 5.22
N VAL A 87 10.16 -4.37 4.03
CA VAL A 87 10.58 -3.76 2.75
C VAL A 87 9.34 -3.50 1.92
N ASP A 88 9.18 -2.28 1.41
CA ASP A 88 8.09 -1.88 0.51
C ASP A 88 8.65 -1.57 -0.87
N ILE A 89 8.42 -2.47 -1.84
CA ILE A 89 8.94 -2.38 -3.21
C ILE A 89 7.90 -1.73 -4.11
N GLY A 90 8.26 -0.59 -4.70
CA GLY A 90 7.33 0.26 -5.46
C GLY A 90 6.57 1.21 -4.54
N ALA A 91 7.26 1.82 -3.58
CA ALA A 91 6.66 2.64 -2.54
C ALA A 91 5.88 3.86 -3.06
N SER A 92 6.29 4.44 -4.20
CA SER A 92 5.65 5.61 -4.84
C SER A 92 5.37 6.73 -3.82
N THR A 93 4.13 7.12 -3.62
CA THR A 93 3.73 8.14 -2.62
C THR A 93 3.80 7.64 -1.17
N GLY A 94 4.01 6.35 -0.94
CA GLY A 94 4.14 5.73 0.38
C GLY A 94 2.85 5.10 0.92
N GLY A 95 1.91 4.73 0.06
CA GLY A 95 0.63 4.15 0.51
C GLY A 95 0.80 2.86 1.31
N PHE A 96 1.60 1.91 0.80
CA PHE A 96 1.89 0.65 1.49
C PHE A 96 2.78 0.88 2.71
N THR A 97 3.82 1.70 2.58
CA THR A 97 4.69 2.12 3.70
C THR A 97 3.86 2.65 4.88
N ASP A 98 2.92 3.54 4.61
CA ASP A 98 2.05 4.15 5.62
C ASP A 98 1.11 3.15 6.31
N CYS A 99 0.59 2.21 5.52
CA CYS A 99 -0.21 1.10 6.02
C CYS A 99 0.63 0.20 6.97
N LEU A 100 1.84 -0.19 6.57
CA LEU A 100 2.74 -0.98 7.42
C LEU A 100 3.03 -0.28 8.75
N LEU A 101 3.33 1.03 8.72
CA LEU A 101 3.56 1.82 9.93
C LEU A 101 2.31 1.93 10.81
N THR A 102 1.12 2.01 10.21
CA THR A 102 -0.17 2.03 10.93
C THR A 102 -0.42 0.71 11.67
N TYR A 103 -0.03 -0.42 11.07
CA TYR A 103 -0.04 -1.74 11.72
C TYR A 103 1.14 -1.97 12.67
N GLY A 104 1.96 -0.96 12.93
CA GLY A 104 3.00 -0.97 13.95
C GLY A 104 4.32 -1.58 13.49
N ALA A 105 4.64 -1.56 12.18
CA ALA A 105 5.99 -1.91 11.71
C ALA A 105 7.04 -1.07 12.45
N ALA A 106 8.14 -1.70 12.87
CA ALA A 106 9.23 -1.02 13.56
C ALA A 106 10.07 -0.18 12.59
N HIS A 107 10.23 -0.65 11.35
CA HIS A 107 10.94 0.06 10.30
C HIS A 107 10.48 -0.38 8.91
N VAL A 108 10.50 0.53 7.93
CA VAL A 108 10.17 0.24 6.53
C VAL A 108 11.24 0.82 5.61
N TRP A 109 11.87 -0.04 4.81
CA TRP A 109 12.67 0.39 3.65
C TRP A 109 11.73 0.57 2.47
N ALA A 110 11.50 1.83 2.10
CA ALA A 110 10.63 2.23 1.01
C ALA A 110 11.45 2.38 -0.28
N VAL A 111 11.37 1.38 -1.16
CA VAL A 111 12.18 1.26 -2.38
C VAL A 111 11.36 1.65 -3.60
N ASP A 112 11.86 2.58 -4.42
CA ASP A 112 11.20 2.98 -5.67
C ASP A 112 12.21 3.33 -6.77
N CYS A 113 11.84 3.07 -8.03
CA CYS A 113 12.63 3.48 -9.20
C CYS A 113 12.47 4.96 -9.55
N GLY A 114 11.39 5.61 -9.10
CA GLY A 114 11.15 7.04 -9.20
C GLY A 114 11.87 7.82 -8.11
N SER A 115 11.65 9.13 -8.08
CA SER A 115 12.22 10.01 -7.05
C SER A 115 11.26 11.12 -6.68
N GLY A 116 11.34 11.59 -5.43
CA GLY A 116 10.56 12.72 -4.93
C GLY A 116 9.07 12.45 -4.80
N GLN A 117 8.63 11.17 -4.87
CA GLN A 117 7.22 10.82 -4.84
C GLN A 117 6.69 10.63 -3.42
N ILE A 118 7.50 10.07 -2.54
CA ILE A 118 7.07 9.75 -1.17
C ILE A 118 6.70 11.03 -0.41
N VAL A 119 5.56 11.02 0.27
CA VAL A 119 5.05 12.21 0.96
C VAL A 119 6.02 12.70 2.06
N PRO A 120 6.14 14.03 2.27
CA PRO A 120 7.15 14.61 3.17
C PRO A 120 7.11 14.04 4.59
N ARG A 121 5.93 13.73 5.13
CA ARG A 121 5.81 13.17 6.49
C ARG A 121 6.41 11.77 6.63
N LEU A 122 6.29 10.92 5.61
CA LEU A 122 6.91 9.58 5.62
C LEU A 122 8.42 9.68 5.41
N ARG A 123 8.87 10.63 4.59
CA ARG A 123 10.29 10.90 4.40
C ARG A 123 10.97 11.40 5.69
N ALA A 124 10.23 12.10 6.55
CA ALA A 124 10.70 12.62 7.82
C ALA A 124 10.47 11.68 9.01
N ASP A 125 9.84 10.51 8.82
CA ASP A 125 9.60 9.53 9.88
C ASP A 125 10.88 8.69 10.08
N ASP A 126 11.42 8.69 11.29
CA ASP A 126 12.66 7.95 11.64
C ASP A 126 12.53 6.43 11.42
N ARG A 127 11.30 5.91 11.30
CA ARG A 127 11.02 4.51 10.99
C ARG A 127 11.05 4.22 9.49
N VAL A 128 11.33 5.20 8.63
CA VAL A 128 11.33 5.03 7.17
C VAL A 128 12.70 5.34 6.59
N THR A 129 13.27 4.37 5.88
CA THR A 129 14.44 4.60 5.02
C THR A 129 13.97 4.65 3.58
N VAL A 130 14.11 5.80 2.92
CA VAL A 130 13.69 6.00 1.53
C VAL A 130 14.84 5.71 0.58
N ILE A 131 14.64 4.77 -0.35
CA ILE A 131 15.61 4.36 -1.38
C ILE A 131 14.99 4.64 -2.75
N GLU A 132 15.27 5.79 -3.30
CA GLU A 132 14.76 6.26 -4.60
C GLU A 132 15.78 6.08 -5.72
N ASN A 133 15.32 6.22 -6.99
CA ASN A 133 16.13 5.97 -8.20
C ASN A 133 16.73 4.55 -8.21
N PHE A 134 16.06 3.59 -7.58
CA PHE A 134 16.58 2.24 -7.38
C PHE A 134 15.75 1.20 -8.14
N ASN A 135 16.42 0.46 -9.01
CA ASN A 135 15.76 -0.62 -9.75
C ASN A 135 15.66 -1.88 -8.87
N ALA A 136 14.44 -2.26 -8.49
CA ALA A 136 14.18 -3.43 -7.66
C ALA A 136 14.72 -4.76 -8.20
N ARG A 137 15.04 -4.84 -9.49
CA ARG A 137 15.73 -6.00 -10.10
C ARG A 137 17.22 -6.12 -9.67
N ARG A 138 17.70 -5.17 -8.88
CA ARG A 138 19.05 -5.18 -8.32
C ARG A 138 19.04 -5.25 -6.79
N LEU A 139 17.84 -5.31 -6.20
CA LEU A 139 17.66 -5.32 -4.75
C LEU A 139 18.33 -6.55 -4.14
N GLY A 140 19.12 -6.31 -3.12
CA GLY A 140 19.77 -7.33 -2.31
C GLY A 140 19.75 -6.99 -0.81
N PRO A 141 20.18 -7.92 0.05
CA PRO A 141 20.17 -7.70 1.50
C PRO A 141 20.95 -6.47 1.97
N ASP A 142 22.04 -6.15 1.31
CA ASP A 142 22.91 -5.01 1.68
C ASP A 142 22.19 -3.66 1.48
N ASP A 143 21.24 -3.58 0.54
CA ASP A 143 20.50 -2.36 0.26
C ASP A 143 19.46 -2.03 1.34
N VAL A 144 18.98 -3.05 2.06
CA VAL A 144 17.86 -2.93 3.02
C VAL A 144 18.23 -3.47 4.41
N GLY A 145 19.52 -3.58 4.71
CA GLY A 145 20.00 -3.96 6.05
C GLY A 145 19.77 -5.43 6.42
N GLY A 146 19.55 -6.33 5.44
CA GLY A 146 19.45 -7.76 5.67
C GLY A 146 18.22 -8.42 5.07
N VAL A 147 17.72 -9.48 5.74
CA VAL A 147 16.53 -10.22 5.35
C VAL A 147 15.37 -9.92 6.29
N HIS A 148 14.16 -9.84 5.76
CA HIS A 148 12.99 -9.36 6.47
C HIS A 148 11.85 -10.35 6.46
N ARG A 149 11.01 -10.35 7.52
CA ARG A 149 9.83 -11.21 7.59
C ARG A 149 8.69 -10.73 6.72
N ILE A 150 8.61 -9.45 6.44
CA ILE A 150 7.53 -8.83 5.66
C ILE A 150 8.14 -8.05 4.50
N VAL A 151 7.72 -8.41 3.29
CA VAL A 151 8.00 -7.66 2.07
C VAL A 151 6.66 -7.35 1.40
N THR A 152 6.45 -6.10 1.02
CA THR A 152 5.31 -5.68 0.19
C THR A 152 5.79 -5.29 -1.19
N MET A 153 4.94 -5.46 -2.21
CA MET A 153 5.30 -5.09 -3.59
C MET A 153 4.09 -4.57 -4.37
N ASP A 154 4.19 -3.33 -4.82
CA ASP A 154 3.23 -2.67 -5.73
C ASP A 154 3.96 -2.00 -6.90
N VAL A 155 4.34 -2.77 -7.92
CA VAL A 155 5.09 -2.28 -9.07
C VAL A 155 4.20 -2.08 -10.30
N SER A 156 4.61 -1.15 -11.18
CA SER A 156 3.91 -0.82 -12.42
C SER A 156 4.86 -0.88 -13.61
N PHE A 157 4.28 -1.14 -14.81
CA PHE A 157 4.98 -1.17 -16.10
C PHE A 157 6.06 -2.25 -16.22
N ILE A 158 6.06 -3.23 -15.34
CA ILE A 158 6.95 -4.38 -15.32
C ILE A 158 6.19 -5.61 -14.80
N SER A 159 6.52 -6.79 -15.30
CA SER A 159 6.06 -8.03 -14.67
C SER A 159 6.79 -8.22 -13.33
N GLN A 160 6.04 -8.43 -12.27
CA GLN A 160 6.60 -8.66 -10.93
C GLN A 160 7.42 -9.96 -10.87
N THR A 161 7.17 -10.91 -11.80
CA THR A 161 7.94 -12.16 -11.88
C THR A 161 9.44 -11.92 -12.11
N LEU A 162 9.82 -10.78 -12.71
CA LEU A 162 11.21 -10.38 -12.91
C LEU A 162 11.89 -9.85 -11.64
N ILE A 163 11.13 -9.63 -10.57
CA ILE A 163 11.62 -9.10 -9.28
C ILE A 163 11.64 -10.20 -8.21
N TYR A 164 10.93 -11.30 -8.41
CA TYR A 164 10.85 -12.38 -7.43
C TYR A 164 12.21 -12.96 -6.98
N PRO A 165 13.25 -13.12 -7.84
CA PRO A 165 14.58 -13.52 -7.36
C PRO A 165 15.16 -12.55 -6.32
N ASN A 166 14.96 -11.24 -6.52
CA ASN A 166 15.41 -10.19 -5.62
C ASN A 166 14.57 -10.12 -4.33
N VAL A 167 13.24 -10.29 -4.46
CA VAL A 167 12.37 -10.45 -3.29
C VAL A 167 12.84 -11.64 -2.44
N ARG A 168 13.15 -12.78 -3.07
CA ARG A 168 13.60 -13.98 -2.36
C ARG A 168 14.90 -13.74 -1.60
N SER A 169 15.81 -12.91 -2.13
CA SER A 169 17.08 -12.61 -1.46
C SER A 169 16.93 -11.78 -0.19
N VAL A 170 15.87 -10.96 -0.08
CA VAL A 170 15.59 -10.10 1.08
C VAL A 170 14.47 -10.64 1.98
N LEU A 171 13.80 -11.73 1.58
CA LEU A 171 12.71 -12.36 2.32
C LEU A 171 13.24 -13.50 3.20
N ALA A 172 13.02 -13.40 4.50
CA ALA A 172 13.40 -14.43 5.46
C ALA A 172 12.64 -15.76 5.21
N ARG A 173 13.22 -16.86 5.63
CA ARG A 173 12.52 -18.15 5.60
C ARG A 173 11.26 -18.07 6.48
N GLY A 174 10.13 -18.55 5.96
CA GLY A 174 8.80 -18.40 6.58
C GLY A 174 8.22 -17.00 6.49
N GLY A 175 8.94 -16.04 5.92
CA GLY A 175 8.48 -14.67 5.74
C GLY A 175 7.34 -14.55 4.73
N ALA A 176 6.65 -13.42 4.76
CA ALA A 176 5.51 -13.09 3.91
C ALA A 176 5.88 -12.05 2.85
N LEU A 177 5.58 -12.35 1.59
CA LEU A 177 5.47 -11.36 0.53
C LEU A 177 3.98 -11.08 0.29
N ILE A 178 3.58 -9.82 0.45
CA ILE A 178 2.25 -9.32 0.06
C ILE A 178 2.42 -8.53 -1.23
N SER A 179 1.93 -9.06 -2.35
CA SER A 179 2.17 -8.47 -3.67
C SER A 179 0.87 -8.12 -4.38
N LEU A 180 0.82 -6.93 -4.98
CA LEU A 180 -0.31 -6.50 -5.81
C LEU A 180 -0.11 -6.98 -7.24
N ILE A 181 -0.81 -8.04 -7.63
CA ILE A 181 -0.80 -8.56 -9.00
C ILE A 181 -1.67 -7.66 -9.87
N LYS A 182 -1.05 -7.11 -10.91
CA LYS A 182 -1.70 -6.24 -11.91
C LYS A 182 -1.76 -7.01 -13.24
N PRO A 183 -2.90 -7.60 -13.60
CA PRO A 183 -3.01 -8.42 -14.81
C PRO A 183 -2.53 -7.74 -16.08
N GLN A 184 -2.71 -6.41 -16.18
CA GLN A 184 -2.28 -5.61 -17.33
C GLN A 184 -0.75 -5.60 -17.54
N PHE A 185 0.04 -5.88 -16.52
CA PHE A 185 1.51 -5.97 -16.62
C PHE A 185 2.01 -7.41 -16.67
N GLU A 186 1.12 -8.38 -16.46
CA GLU A 186 1.46 -9.81 -16.48
C GLU A 186 1.03 -10.51 -17.77
N CYS A 187 -0.04 -10.06 -18.42
CA CYS A 187 -0.48 -10.56 -19.72
C CYS A 187 0.30 -9.89 -20.86
N GLY A 188 0.42 -10.56 -22.00
CA GLY A 188 1.01 -9.98 -23.21
C GLY A 188 0.17 -8.81 -23.77
N ARG A 189 0.77 -7.92 -24.54
CA ARG A 189 0.10 -6.76 -25.15
C ARG A 189 -1.17 -7.13 -25.93
N GLN A 190 -1.21 -8.31 -26.54
CA GLN A 190 -2.35 -8.81 -27.31
C GLN A 190 -3.61 -9.06 -26.45
N ALA A 191 -3.45 -9.27 -25.15
CA ALA A 191 -4.55 -9.51 -24.22
C ALA A 191 -5.13 -8.21 -23.63
N LEU A 192 -4.53 -7.06 -23.95
CA LEU A 192 -4.99 -5.75 -23.49
C LEU A 192 -6.12 -5.24 -24.38
N GLY A 193 -7.25 -4.91 -23.77
CA GLY A 193 -8.36 -4.22 -24.43
C GLY A 193 -8.08 -2.73 -24.61
N LYS A 194 -9.11 -2.01 -25.07
CA LYS A 194 -9.05 -0.55 -25.20
C LYS A 194 -8.63 0.08 -23.88
N ASN A 195 -7.72 1.04 -23.94
CA ASN A 195 -7.13 1.73 -22.79
C ASN A 195 -6.31 0.82 -21.82
N GLY A 196 -5.78 -0.31 -22.30
CA GLY A 196 -4.95 -1.19 -21.46
C GLY A 196 -5.74 -1.98 -20.40
N ILE A 197 -7.07 -2.10 -20.53
CA ILE A 197 -7.92 -2.78 -19.54
C ILE A 197 -8.05 -4.26 -19.85
N VAL A 198 -7.76 -5.13 -18.91
CA VAL A 198 -7.95 -6.58 -18.97
C VAL A 198 -9.38 -6.93 -18.55
N ARG A 199 -10.28 -7.14 -19.53
CA ARG A 199 -11.70 -7.43 -19.27
C ARG A 199 -11.99 -8.92 -19.06
N ASP A 200 -11.27 -9.79 -19.78
CA ASP A 200 -11.47 -11.25 -19.70
C ASP A 200 -10.96 -11.81 -18.36
N SER A 201 -11.85 -12.44 -17.61
CA SER A 201 -11.52 -13.07 -16.33
C SER A 201 -10.50 -14.20 -16.49
N ARG A 202 -10.50 -14.92 -17.62
CA ARG A 202 -9.52 -15.97 -17.90
C ARG A 202 -8.11 -15.41 -18.02
N VAL A 203 -7.96 -14.23 -18.64
CA VAL A 203 -6.67 -13.56 -18.74
C VAL A 203 -6.19 -13.10 -17.35
N ARG A 204 -7.11 -12.60 -16.50
CA ARG A 204 -6.76 -12.24 -15.11
C ARG A 204 -6.34 -13.47 -14.31
N SER A 205 -7.06 -14.58 -14.43
CA SER A 205 -6.69 -15.85 -13.76
C SER A 205 -5.34 -16.39 -14.26
N ALA A 206 -5.06 -16.29 -15.56
CA ALA A 206 -3.78 -16.69 -16.14
C ALA A 206 -2.62 -15.83 -15.62
N ALA A 207 -2.86 -14.53 -15.38
CA ALA A 207 -1.87 -13.62 -14.78
C ALA A 207 -1.53 -14.03 -13.33
N ILE A 208 -2.53 -14.37 -12.54
CA ILE A 208 -2.33 -14.88 -11.15
C ILE A 208 -1.55 -16.18 -11.19
N GLU A 209 -1.93 -17.10 -12.06
CA GLU A 209 -1.28 -18.41 -12.20
C GLU A 209 0.20 -18.27 -12.64
N LYS A 210 0.48 -17.37 -13.59
CA LYS A 210 1.86 -17.03 -13.99
C LYS A 210 2.69 -16.55 -12.79
N CYS A 211 2.14 -15.66 -11.97
CA CYS A 211 2.81 -15.17 -10.76
C CYS A 211 3.03 -16.31 -9.75
N ARG A 212 2.03 -17.18 -9.56
CA ARG A 212 2.14 -18.36 -8.69
C ARG A 212 3.28 -19.28 -9.11
N GLN A 213 3.35 -19.61 -10.41
CA GLN A 213 4.38 -20.48 -10.96
C GLN A 213 5.78 -19.89 -10.85
N ALA A 214 5.92 -18.59 -11.18
CA ALA A 214 7.20 -17.92 -11.08
C ALA A 214 7.69 -17.80 -9.62
N ALA A 215 6.80 -17.53 -8.68
CA ALA A 215 7.13 -17.51 -7.26
C ALA A 215 7.58 -18.87 -6.74
N ALA A 216 6.96 -19.96 -7.21
CA ALA A 216 7.33 -21.32 -6.83
C ALA A 216 8.77 -21.68 -7.26
N LEU A 217 9.23 -21.20 -8.41
CA LEU A 217 10.63 -21.36 -8.85
C LEU A 217 11.62 -20.69 -7.88
N GLU A 218 11.19 -19.62 -7.22
CA GLU A 218 11.96 -18.89 -6.20
C GLU A 218 11.67 -19.41 -4.77
N ARG A 219 11.11 -20.59 -4.62
CA ARG A 219 10.76 -21.20 -3.31
C ARG A 219 9.81 -20.30 -2.48
N MET A 220 8.85 -19.70 -3.13
CA MET A 220 7.77 -18.96 -2.49
C MET A 220 6.42 -19.58 -2.87
N THR A 221 5.65 -20.02 -1.89
CA THR A 221 4.34 -20.64 -2.09
C THR A 221 3.24 -19.60 -1.96
N MET A 222 2.38 -19.50 -2.99
CA MET A 222 1.19 -18.64 -2.91
C MET A 222 0.16 -19.28 -1.97
N MET A 223 -0.20 -18.57 -0.91
CA MET A 223 -1.20 -18.96 0.09
C MET A 223 -2.62 -18.58 -0.34
N GLY A 224 -2.76 -17.55 -1.16
CA GLY A 224 -4.02 -17.06 -1.69
C GLY A 224 -3.86 -15.78 -2.48
N ALA A 225 -4.87 -15.46 -3.27
CA ALA A 225 -5.00 -14.18 -3.96
C ALA A 225 -6.46 -13.70 -3.84
N VAL A 226 -6.66 -12.43 -3.53
CA VAL A 226 -7.97 -11.80 -3.39
C VAL A 226 -8.07 -10.57 -4.27
N GLU A 227 -9.26 -10.31 -4.81
CA GLU A 227 -9.49 -9.09 -5.58
C GLU A 227 -9.32 -7.86 -4.66
N SER A 228 -8.59 -6.87 -5.14
CA SER A 228 -8.41 -5.60 -4.43
C SER A 228 -9.75 -4.88 -4.25
N PRO A 229 -10.03 -4.26 -3.10
CA PRO A 229 -11.27 -3.54 -2.85
C PRO A 229 -11.44 -2.33 -3.76
N ILE A 230 -10.36 -1.85 -4.35
CA ILE A 230 -10.34 -0.72 -5.27
C ILE A 230 -9.58 -1.06 -6.54
N ARG A 231 -10.08 -0.54 -7.65
CA ARG A 231 -9.46 -0.71 -8.97
C ARG A 231 -8.19 0.12 -9.10
N GLY A 232 -7.30 -0.31 -9.99
CA GLY A 232 -6.14 0.47 -10.42
C GLY A 232 -6.54 1.81 -11.05
N GLY A 233 -5.58 2.71 -11.20
CA GLY A 233 -5.79 4.06 -11.75
C GLY A 233 -6.48 4.06 -13.12
N ASP A 234 -6.18 3.06 -13.96
CA ASP A 234 -6.77 2.89 -15.30
C ASP A 234 -8.10 2.09 -15.29
N GLY A 235 -8.61 1.72 -14.11
CA GLY A 235 -9.84 0.95 -13.94
C GLY A 235 -9.66 -0.56 -14.00
N ASN A 236 -8.44 -1.07 -14.09
CA ASN A 236 -8.14 -2.50 -14.04
C ASN A 236 -8.51 -3.12 -12.70
N ILE A 237 -8.99 -4.36 -12.73
CA ILE A 237 -9.11 -5.20 -11.54
C ILE A 237 -7.70 -5.71 -11.21
N GLU A 238 -7.31 -5.54 -9.95
CA GLU A 238 -6.02 -5.95 -9.41
C GLU A 238 -6.24 -6.94 -8.26
N TYR A 239 -5.22 -7.73 -7.92
CA TYR A 239 -5.33 -8.76 -6.90
C TYR A 239 -4.18 -8.66 -5.91
N THR A 240 -4.49 -8.72 -4.62
CA THR A 240 -3.46 -8.83 -3.59
C THR A 240 -3.23 -10.30 -3.29
N ALA A 241 -2.00 -10.77 -3.44
CA ALA A 241 -1.59 -12.13 -3.19
C ALA A 241 -0.63 -12.23 -2.01
N LEU A 242 -0.82 -13.26 -1.18
CA LEU A 242 0.11 -13.63 -0.12
C LEU A 242 0.95 -14.80 -0.57
N PHE A 243 2.28 -14.66 -0.43
CA PHE A 243 3.24 -15.74 -0.62
C PHE A 243 4.03 -15.97 0.66
N ARG A 244 4.43 -17.24 0.89
CA ARG A 244 5.33 -17.63 1.98
C ARG A 244 6.64 -18.20 1.43
N SER A 245 7.75 -17.72 1.93
CA SER A 245 9.07 -18.29 1.65
C SER A 245 9.22 -19.64 2.34
N VAL A 246 9.71 -20.66 1.64
CA VAL A 246 9.99 -22.02 2.16
C VAL A 246 11.47 -22.29 2.28
#